data_717bef992f466713d26a2e2786080d8d
#
_entry.id   717bef992f466713d26a2e2786080d8d
#
_cell.length_a   1.000
_cell.length_b   1.000
_cell.length_c   1.000
_cell.angle_alpha   90.00
_cell.angle_beta   90.00
_cell.angle_gamma   90.00
#
_symmetry.space_group_name_H-M   'P 1'
#
loop_
_entity.id
_entity.type
_entity.pdbx_description
1 polymer ?
#
loop_
_entity_poly.entity_id
_entity_poly.type
_entity_poly.pdbx_seq_one_letter_code
_entity_poly.pdbx_strand_id
1 'polypeptide(L)'
;MAINGDKILVEIKQHRAEWCGMDVIRTKISGVLIIEPKLFGDPRGFFLETFQAERYASHGIHGPFVQDNLSRSARGVVRGLHLQHPNPQGKLVMVLRGRILDVAVDVRVGSPTFGHHVAIEISDENHLQIWVPRGFAHGFAVLSESADFLYKCDDFYRPSDEIVVRWDDPAIGINWGIERPVLSARDAAAPLLAKVEGLPMYGV
;
A
#
# COMPACT_ATOMS: atom_id res chain seq x y z
N MET A 1 -8.53 -26.75 -12.57
CA MET A 1 -8.92 -25.61 -13.40
C MET A 1 -8.00 -24.47 -13.04
N ALA A 2 -7.03 -24.13 -13.90
CA ALA A 2 -5.96 -23.18 -13.60
C ALA A 2 -6.52 -21.76 -13.69
N ILE A 3 -6.42 -20.99 -12.62
CA ILE A 3 -6.67 -19.56 -12.62
C ILE A 3 -5.34 -18.90 -13.00
N ASN A 4 -5.21 -18.55 -14.29
CA ASN A 4 -4.15 -17.65 -14.76
C ASN A 4 -4.52 -16.23 -14.33
N GLY A 5 -3.96 -15.81 -13.22
CA GLY A 5 -3.86 -14.41 -12.84
C GLY A 5 -2.40 -14.17 -12.49
N ASP A 6 -1.79 -13.16 -13.08
CA ASP A 6 -0.41 -12.79 -12.86
C ASP A 6 -0.15 -12.52 -11.37
N LYS A 7 0.11 -13.59 -10.61
CA LYS A 7 0.72 -13.47 -9.29
C LYS A 7 2.12 -12.93 -9.52
N ILE A 8 2.36 -11.73 -9.03
CA ILE A 8 3.68 -11.12 -9.02
C ILE A 8 4.61 -12.04 -8.24
N LEU A 9 5.42 -12.82 -8.97
CA LEU A 9 6.53 -13.59 -8.38
C LEU A 9 7.59 -12.58 -7.94
N VAL A 10 7.68 -12.40 -6.62
CA VAL A 10 8.73 -11.61 -5.99
C VAL A 10 10.02 -12.44 -6.03
N GLU A 11 11.05 -11.97 -6.75
CA GLU A 11 12.39 -12.56 -6.64
C GLU A 11 13.00 -12.19 -5.29
N ILE A 12 13.06 -13.17 -4.39
CA ILE A 12 13.72 -13.05 -3.08
C ILE A 12 15.24 -13.15 -3.31
N LYS A 13 15.94 -12.02 -3.34
CA LYS A 13 17.38 -11.99 -3.14
C LYS A 13 17.68 -11.82 -1.66
N GLN A 14 18.04 -12.91 -1.00
CA GLN A 14 18.51 -12.92 0.38
C GLN A 14 19.85 -12.19 0.49
N HIS A 15 19.87 -11.06 1.20
CA HIS A 15 21.05 -10.56 1.86
C HIS A 15 20.79 -10.56 3.37
N ARG A 16 21.27 -11.61 4.04
CA ARG A 16 21.30 -11.71 5.50
C ARG A 16 22.40 -10.81 6.06
N ALA A 17 22.02 -9.68 6.63
CA ALA A 17 22.82 -9.02 7.66
C ALA A 17 22.30 -9.49 9.03
N GLU A 18 23.12 -10.14 9.82
CA GLU A 18 22.74 -10.91 11.03
C GLU A 18 22.12 -10.10 12.19
N TRP A 19 21.88 -8.81 12.06
CA TRP A 19 21.26 -7.93 13.07
C TRP A 19 20.22 -6.96 12.51
N CYS A 20 19.77 -7.11 11.28
CA CYS A 20 18.66 -6.32 10.75
C CYS A 20 17.32 -6.92 11.19
N GLY A 21 16.53 -6.15 11.93
CA GLY A 21 15.22 -6.57 12.42
C GLY A 21 14.12 -6.64 11.35
N MET A 22 14.45 -6.67 10.04
CA MET A 22 13.49 -6.79 8.94
C MET A 22 14.18 -7.23 7.65
N ASP A 23 13.41 -7.87 6.75
CA ASP A 23 13.77 -8.07 5.35
C ASP A 23 13.00 -7.07 4.47
N VAL A 24 13.64 -6.58 3.38
CA VAL A 24 13.02 -5.64 2.44
C VAL A 24 13.02 -6.24 1.05
N ILE A 25 11.83 -6.39 0.49
CA ILE A 25 11.58 -6.98 -0.82
C ILE A 25 11.25 -5.86 -1.80
N ARG A 26 12.05 -5.75 -2.86
CA ARG A 26 11.79 -4.82 -3.97
C ARG A 26 10.74 -5.39 -4.89
N THR A 27 9.73 -4.61 -5.21
CA THR A 27 8.71 -5.00 -6.18
C THR A 27 9.14 -4.69 -7.62
N LYS A 28 8.34 -5.11 -8.59
CA LYS A 28 8.56 -4.78 -10.02
C LYS A 28 8.34 -3.29 -10.32
N ILE A 29 7.62 -2.58 -9.45
CA ILE A 29 7.37 -1.14 -9.59
C ILE A 29 8.35 -0.41 -8.68
N SER A 30 9.27 0.32 -9.29
CA SER A 30 10.32 1.03 -8.57
C SER A 30 9.77 1.98 -7.51
N GLY A 31 10.32 1.86 -6.30
CA GLY A 31 9.96 2.67 -5.13
C GLY A 31 8.94 1.98 -4.20
N VAL A 32 8.08 1.10 -4.68
CA VAL A 32 7.19 0.31 -3.82
C VAL A 32 7.98 -0.84 -3.20
N LEU A 33 7.98 -0.91 -1.86
CA LEU A 33 8.72 -1.92 -1.10
C LEU A 33 7.77 -2.70 -0.20
N ILE A 34 8.03 -4.01 -0.07
CA ILE A 34 7.40 -4.85 0.93
C ILE A 34 8.41 -5.08 2.04
N ILE A 35 7.99 -4.88 3.27
CA ILE A 35 8.81 -5.04 4.46
C ILE A 35 8.28 -6.23 5.26
N GLU A 36 9.15 -7.14 5.61
CA GLU A 36 8.88 -8.26 6.49
C GLU A 36 9.62 -8.01 7.82
N PRO A 37 8.93 -7.48 8.86
CA PRO A 37 9.52 -7.26 10.16
C PRO A 37 9.90 -8.58 10.82
N LYS A 38 11.01 -8.58 11.55
CA LYS A 38 11.42 -9.76 12.32
C LYS A 38 10.49 -9.95 13.53
N LEU A 39 9.85 -11.09 13.58
CA LEU A 39 9.00 -11.50 14.70
C LEU A 39 9.83 -12.25 15.75
N PHE A 40 9.71 -11.85 17.01
CA PHE A 40 10.30 -12.52 18.17
C PHE A 40 9.18 -13.10 19.01
N GLY A 41 8.97 -14.42 18.90
CA GLY A 41 7.92 -15.14 19.63
C GLY A 41 8.44 -15.89 20.84
N ASP A 42 7.65 -15.92 21.95
CA ASP A 42 7.86 -16.78 23.14
C ASP A 42 6.49 -17.21 23.72
N PRO A 43 6.44 -18.02 24.82
CA PRO A 43 5.16 -18.44 25.41
C PRO A 43 4.24 -17.31 25.89
N ARG A 44 4.69 -16.07 25.95
CA ARG A 44 3.89 -14.88 26.32
C ARG A 44 3.23 -14.20 25.11
N GLY A 45 3.63 -14.57 23.86
CA GLY A 45 3.19 -13.95 22.62
C GLY A 45 4.36 -13.58 21.73
N PHE A 46 4.29 -12.42 21.07
CA PHE A 46 5.34 -11.96 20.17
C PHE A 46 5.69 -10.50 20.40
N PHE A 47 6.88 -10.13 19.93
CA PHE A 47 7.35 -8.76 19.80
C PHE A 47 7.88 -8.57 18.38
N LEU A 48 7.56 -7.44 17.77
CA LEU A 48 8.18 -6.98 16.53
C LEU A 48 8.36 -5.47 16.57
N GLU A 49 9.41 -4.98 15.92
CA GLU A 49 9.61 -3.56 15.70
C GLU A 49 8.83 -3.13 14.46
N THR A 50 7.86 -2.24 14.62
CA THR A 50 7.03 -1.77 13.52
C THR A 50 7.65 -0.64 12.72
N PHE A 51 8.61 0.09 13.30
CA PHE A 51 9.33 1.18 12.64
C PHE A 51 10.56 1.60 13.45
N GLN A 52 11.67 1.85 12.74
CA GLN A 52 12.88 2.49 13.29
C GLN A 52 13.50 3.36 12.19
N ALA A 53 13.62 4.66 12.45
CA ALA A 53 13.90 5.67 11.43
C ALA A 53 15.18 5.40 10.62
N GLU A 54 16.30 5.10 11.27
CA GLU A 54 17.59 4.88 10.58
C GLU A 54 17.57 3.62 9.72
N ARG A 55 16.95 2.54 10.23
CA ARG A 55 16.83 1.26 9.56
C ARG A 55 15.97 1.38 8.30
N TYR A 56 14.82 2.04 8.38
CA TYR A 56 13.94 2.26 7.24
C TYR A 56 14.57 3.22 6.22
N ALA A 57 15.27 4.27 6.71
CA ALA A 57 16.00 5.21 5.85
C ALA A 57 17.10 4.53 5.03
N SER A 58 17.80 3.52 5.57
CA SER A 58 18.82 2.76 4.84
C SER A 58 18.28 2.01 3.63
N HIS A 59 16.96 1.80 3.57
CA HIS A 59 16.26 1.19 2.43
C HIS A 59 15.52 2.20 1.54
N GLY A 60 15.69 3.51 1.79
CA GLY A 60 15.07 4.58 1.01
C GLY A 60 13.69 5.01 1.50
N ILE A 61 13.27 4.56 2.70
CA ILE A 61 12.04 4.99 3.36
C ILE A 61 12.39 6.10 4.34
N HIS A 62 12.37 7.34 3.85
CA HIS A 62 12.78 8.49 4.62
C HIS A 62 11.59 9.19 5.29
N GLY A 63 11.78 9.55 6.57
CA GLY A 63 10.87 10.46 7.28
C GLY A 63 11.22 11.95 7.06
N PRO A 64 10.63 12.84 7.83
CA PRO A 64 9.86 12.51 9.03
C PRO A 64 8.47 11.94 8.68
N PHE A 65 7.98 10.98 9.50
CA PHE A 65 6.57 10.63 9.51
C PHE A 65 5.84 11.58 10.47
N VAL A 66 4.88 12.31 9.96
CA VAL A 66 4.25 13.42 10.66
C VAL A 66 2.79 13.17 11.03
N GLN A 67 2.21 12.08 10.52
CA GLN A 67 0.80 11.74 10.77
C GLN A 67 0.63 10.22 10.78
N ASP A 68 -0.06 9.70 11.81
CA ASP A 68 -0.48 8.31 11.90
C ASP A 68 -2.01 8.23 11.82
N ASN A 69 -2.52 7.25 11.06
CA ASN A 69 -3.95 7.04 10.88
C ASN A 69 -4.31 5.58 11.17
N LEU A 70 -5.38 5.37 11.93
CA LEU A 70 -5.97 4.07 12.19
C LEU A 70 -7.41 4.06 11.69
N SER A 71 -7.79 3.04 10.93
CA SER A 71 -9.17 2.80 10.55
C SER A 71 -9.58 1.35 10.79
N ARG A 72 -10.86 1.16 11.16
CA ARG A 72 -11.50 -0.16 11.19
C ARG A 72 -12.55 -0.25 10.09
N SER A 73 -12.53 -1.35 9.33
CA SER A 73 -13.48 -1.59 8.24
C SER A 73 -13.95 -3.04 8.24
N ALA A 74 -15.22 -3.25 7.88
CA ALA A 74 -15.81 -4.58 7.77
C ALA A 74 -15.43 -5.27 6.45
N ARG A 75 -15.69 -6.58 6.35
CA ARG A 75 -15.50 -7.39 5.13
C ARG A 75 -16.17 -6.74 3.93
N GLY A 76 -15.48 -6.75 2.79
CA GLY A 76 -15.97 -6.23 1.53
C GLY A 76 -15.84 -4.72 1.37
N VAL A 77 -15.42 -3.98 2.40
CA VAL A 77 -15.11 -2.56 2.23
C VAL A 77 -13.88 -2.43 1.33
N VAL A 78 -13.98 -1.58 0.31
CA VAL A 78 -12.87 -1.10 -0.51
C VAL A 78 -12.74 0.41 -0.29
N ARG A 79 -11.52 0.88 -0.01
CA ARG A 79 -11.17 2.30 0.10
C ARG A 79 -10.09 2.62 -0.91
N GLY A 80 -10.29 3.59 -1.75
CA GLY A 80 -9.33 3.99 -2.76
C GLY A 80 -9.93 4.09 -4.17
N LEU A 81 -9.09 4.43 -5.12
CA LEU A 81 -7.65 4.69 -5.00
C LEU A 81 -7.41 6.18 -4.69
N HIS A 82 -6.61 6.48 -3.70
CA HIS A 82 -6.40 7.85 -3.22
C HIS A 82 -4.92 8.26 -3.30
N LEU A 83 -4.68 9.48 -3.74
CA LEU A 83 -3.38 10.16 -3.63
C LEU A 83 -3.57 11.63 -3.30
N GLN A 84 -2.50 12.33 -2.95
CA GLN A 84 -2.44 13.80 -2.86
C GLN A 84 -1.49 14.37 -3.90
N HIS A 85 -1.90 15.47 -4.53
CA HIS A 85 -1.05 16.31 -5.36
C HIS A 85 -1.63 17.73 -5.40
N PRO A 86 -0.79 18.80 -5.19
CA PRO A 86 0.67 18.86 -5.30
C PRO A 86 1.46 18.48 -4.04
N ASN A 87 0.84 18.25 -2.90
CA ASN A 87 1.55 17.88 -1.66
C ASN A 87 1.43 16.36 -1.40
N PRO A 88 2.25 15.51 -2.09
CA PRO A 88 2.08 14.06 -2.05
C PRO A 88 2.50 13.47 -0.72
N GLN A 89 1.84 12.38 -0.31
CA GLN A 89 2.18 11.61 0.88
C GLN A 89 2.76 10.23 0.49
N GLY A 90 3.93 9.90 1.04
CA GLY A 90 4.38 8.52 1.15
C GLY A 90 3.71 7.85 2.35
N LYS A 91 3.39 6.57 2.24
CA LYS A 91 2.64 5.82 3.27
C LYS A 91 3.35 4.53 3.63
N LEU A 92 3.61 4.33 4.93
CA LEU A 92 4.06 3.06 5.47
C LEU A 92 2.87 2.38 6.16
N VAL A 93 2.45 1.26 5.61
CA VAL A 93 1.17 0.61 5.92
C VAL A 93 1.38 -0.72 6.63
N MET A 94 0.53 -1.04 7.60
CA MET A 94 0.42 -2.35 8.24
C MET A 94 -1.01 -2.65 8.70
N VAL A 95 -1.28 -3.92 8.97
CA VAL A 95 -2.54 -4.39 9.57
C VAL A 95 -2.27 -4.83 10.99
N LEU A 96 -3.04 -4.28 11.96
CA LEU A 96 -2.95 -4.65 13.36
C LEU A 96 -3.86 -5.84 13.70
N ARG A 97 -4.94 -6.01 12.93
CA ARG A 97 -5.91 -7.09 13.08
C ARG A 97 -6.61 -7.36 11.76
N GLY A 98 -6.81 -8.63 11.44
CA GLY A 98 -7.50 -9.07 10.23
C GLY A 98 -6.61 -9.08 8.99
N ARG A 99 -7.22 -9.04 7.81
CA ARG A 99 -6.56 -9.28 6.54
C ARG A 99 -7.13 -8.38 5.45
N ILE A 100 -6.25 -7.78 4.68
CA ILE A 100 -6.59 -6.92 3.54
C ILE A 100 -5.82 -7.33 2.28
N LEU A 101 -6.32 -6.96 1.12
CA LEU A 101 -5.53 -6.78 -0.09
C LEU A 101 -5.16 -5.30 -0.17
N ASP A 102 -3.87 -4.98 -0.08
CA ASP A 102 -3.35 -3.62 -0.24
C ASP A 102 -2.85 -3.40 -1.67
N VAL A 103 -3.13 -2.24 -2.25
CA VAL A 103 -2.83 -1.95 -3.65
C VAL A 103 -2.21 -0.57 -3.81
N ALA A 104 -1.03 -0.53 -4.45
CA ALA A 104 -0.36 0.69 -4.87
C ALA A 104 -0.29 0.76 -6.40
N VAL A 105 -0.80 1.85 -6.99
CA VAL A 105 -0.84 2.06 -8.45
C VAL A 105 0.07 3.21 -8.82
N ASP A 106 0.95 3.02 -9.78
CA ASP A 106 1.76 4.10 -10.35
C ASP A 106 0.89 4.99 -11.25
N VAL A 107 0.65 6.23 -10.79
CA VAL A 107 -0.13 7.24 -11.54
C VAL A 107 0.71 8.44 -11.98
N ARG A 108 2.03 8.30 -11.95
CA ARG A 108 2.97 9.35 -12.40
C ARG A 108 3.04 9.40 -13.90
N VAL A 109 2.58 10.49 -14.49
CA VAL A 109 2.56 10.70 -15.94
C VAL A 109 3.99 10.64 -16.52
N GLY A 110 4.19 9.81 -17.53
CA GLY A 110 5.50 9.56 -18.13
C GLY A 110 6.32 8.45 -17.46
N SER A 111 5.80 7.83 -16.41
CA SER A 111 6.43 6.65 -15.80
C SER A 111 6.38 5.43 -16.75
N PRO A 112 7.45 4.63 -16.84
CA PRO A 112 7.43 3.36 -17.59
C PRO A 112 6.44 2.34 -17.02
N THR A 113 5.98 2.54 -15.78
CA THR A 113 4.99 1.68 -15.08
C THR A 113 3.66 2.40 -14.84
N PHE A 114 3.38 3.50 -15.56
CA PHE A 114 2.10 4.21 -15.45
C PHE A 114 0.90 3.26 -15.64
N GLY A 115 -0.05 3.29 -14.71
CA GLY A 115 -1.22 2.40 -14.68
C GLY A 115 -0.96 0.98 -14.16
N HIS A 116 0.30 0.59 -13.96
CA HIS A 116 0.61 -0.70 -13.34
C HIS A 116 0.44 -0.63 -11.82
N HIS A 117 0.17 -1.77 -11.20
CA HIS A 117 -0.04 -1.85 -9.75
C HIS A 117 0.73 -3.00 -9.09
N VAL A 118 0.98 -2.82 -7.80
CA VAL A 118 1.37 -3.89 -6.86
C VAL A 118 0.17 -4.17 -6.00
N ALA A 119 -0.19 -5.44 -5.86
CA ALA A 119 -1.22 -5.90 -4.95
C ALA A 119 -0.65 -6.98 -4.02
N ILE A 120 -0.82 -6.81 -2.71
CA ILE A 120 -0.30 -7.73 -1.69
C ILE A 120 -1.29 -7.94 -0.57
N GLU A 121 -1.39 -9.18 -0.09
CA GLU A 121 -2.15 -9.50 1.10
C GLU A 121 -1.33 -9.18 2.35
N ILE A 122 -1.88 -8.33 3.24
CA ILE A 122 -1.29 -7.94 4.52
C ILE A 122 -2.25 -8.34 5.63
N SER A 123 -1.73 -8.91 6.71
CA SER A 123 -2.55 -9.40 7.83
C SER A 123 -1.82 -9.34 9.16
N ASP A 124 -2.57 -9.56 10.25
CA ASP A 124 -2.04 -9.80 11.59
C ASP A 124 -1.40 -11.18 11.77
N GLU A 125 -1.44 -12.03 10.74
CA GLU A 125 -0.74 -13.31 10.70
C GLU A 125 0.63 -13.22 10.02
N ASN A 126 0.71 -12.49 8.87
CA ASN A 126 1.96 -12.35 8.12
C ASN A 126 2.79 -11.14 8.53
N HIS A 127 2.20 -10.17 9.25
CA HIS A 127 2.83 -8.95 9.74
C HIS A 127 3.56 -8.12 8.69
N LEU A 128 3.31 -8.36 7.40
CA LEU A 128 3.93 -7.61 6.32
C LEU A 128 3.53 -6.14 6.39
N GLN A 129 4.43 -5.30 5.87
CA GLN A 129 4.16 -3.90 5.64
C GLN A 129 4.40 -3.58 4.17
N ILE A 130 3.75 -2.52 3.67
CA ILE A 130 4.07 -1.96 2.36
C ILE A 130 4.46 -0.48 2.51
N TRP A 131 5.55 -0.10 1.84
CA TRP A 131 5.87 1.28 1.58
C TRP A 131 5.33 1.70 0.22
N VAL A 132 4.39 2.64 0.23
CA VAL A 132 3.83 3.28 -0.96
C VAL A 132 4.45 4.67 -1.07
N PRO A 133 5.33 4.92 -2.06
CA PRO A 133 6.02 6.20 -2.17
C PRO A 133 5.09 7.31 -2.67
N ARG A 134 5.58 8.54 -2.59
CA ARG A 134 4.89 9.72 -3.14
C ARG A 134 4.61 9.54 -4.63
N GLY A 135 3.46 10.03 -5.09
CA GLY A 135 3.05 9.97 -6.49
C GLY A 135 2.33 8.68 -6.89
N PHE A 136 2.03 7.81 -5.93
CA PHE A 136 1.23 6.60 -6.16
C PHE A 136 -0.19 6.79 -5.64
N ALA A 137 -1.17 6.24 -6.35
CA ALA A 137 -2.51 6.07 -5.83
C ALA A 137 -2.55 4.79 -4.98
N HIS A 138 -3.25 4.84 -3.86
CA HIS A 138 -3.27 3.78 -2.86
C HIS A 138 -4.69 3.42 -2.46
N GLY A 139 -4.93 2.13 -2.24
CA GLY A 139 -6.21 1.64 -1.75
C GLY A 139 -6.09 0.24 -1.17
N PHE A 140 -7.14 -0.21 -0.50
CA PHE A 140 -7.20 -1.56 0.05
C PHE A 140 -8.61 -2.13 0.06
N ALA A 141 -8.69 -3.46 0.10
CA ALA A 141 -9.92 -4.23 0.26
C ALA A 141 -9.85 -5.11 1.51
N VAL A 142 -10.93 -5.16 2.31
CA VAL A 142 -10.99 -6.00 3.52
C VAL A 142 -11.45 -7.41 3.19
N LEU A 143 -10.58 -8.41 3.44
CA LEU A 143 -10.80 -9.81 3.14
C LEU A 143 -11.33 -10.62 4.33
N SER A 144 -10.95 -10.24 5.57
CA SER A 144 -11.43 -10.84 6.83
C SER A 144 -12.78 -10.25 7.26
N GLU A 145 -13.35 -10.72 8.38
CA GLU A 145 -14.59 -10.18 8.95
C GLU A 145 -14.49 -8.67 9.23
N SER A 146 -13.34 -8.25 9.75
CA SER A 146 -12.96 -6.84 9.90
C SER A 146 -11.44 -6.71 9.82
N ALA A 147 -10.95 -5.50 9.57
CA ALA A 147 -9.53 -5.20 9.62
C ALA A 147 -9.25 -3.85 10.30
N ASP A 148 -8.20 -3.81 11.12
CA ASP A 148 -7.62 -2.60 11.69
C ASP A 148 -6.38 -2.24 10.87
N PHE A 149 -6.50 -1.17 10.12
CA PHE A 149 -5.52 -0.68 9.15
C PHE A 149 -4.82 0.56 9.71
N LEU A 150 -3.52 0.44 9.94
CA LEU A 150 -2.65 1.51 10.43
C LEU A 150 -1.70 1.96 9.34
N TYR A 151 -1.52 3.27 9.17
CA TYR A 151 -0.49 3.79 8.28
C TYR A 151 0.10 5.10 8.76
N LYS A 152 1.41 5.26 8.52
CA LYS A 152 2.17 6.48 8.75
C LYS A 152 2.29 7.26 7.45
N CYS A 153 2.17 8.59 7.52
CA CYS A 153 2.35 9.49 6.38
C CYS A 153 3.57 10.39 6.60
N ASP A 154 4.32 10.62 5.54
CA ASP A 154 5.50 11.51 5.53
C ASP A 154 5.16 12.98 5.23
N ASP A 155 3.87 13.32 5.04
CA ASP A 155 3.33 14.67 4.98
C ASP A 155 1.91 14.70 5.55
N PHE A 156 1.39 15.91 5.85
CA PHE A 156 0.05 16.10 6.39
C PHE A 156 -1.04 15.87 5.34
N TYR A 157 -2.19 15.37 5.81
CA TYR A 157 -3.37 15.28 4.96
C TYR A 157 -3.94 16.67 4.64
N ARG A 158 -4.17 16.92 3.35
CA ARG A 158 -4.79 18.13 2.82
C ARG A 158 -5.99 17.76 1.95
N PRO A 159 -7.22 17.95 2.43
CA PRO A 159 -8.41 17.57 1.68
C PRO A 159 -8.53 18.20 0.30
N SER A 160 -7.99 19.44 0.12
CA SER A 160 -7.96 20.15 -1.17
C SER A 160 -7.09 19.49 -2.23
N ASP A 161 -6.11 18.70 -1.80
CA ASP A 161 -5.08 18.11 -2.66
C ASP A 161 -5.39 16.64 -3.01
N GLU A 162 -6.49 16.11 -2.43
CA GLU A 162 -6.83 14.72 -2.61
C GLU A 162 -7.44 14.43 -3.98
N ILE A 163 -6.80 13.55 -4.71
CA ILE A 163 -7.24 13.01 -6.00
C ILE A 163 -7.71 11.56 -5.78
N VAL A 164 -8.84 11.22 -6.43
CA VAL A 164 -9.41 9.87 -6.38
C VAL A 164 -9.43 9.28 -7.78
N VAL A 165 -8.94 8.06 -7.91
CA VAL A 165 -8.98 7.26 -9.14
C VAL A 165 -9.95 6.10 -8.92
N ARG A 166 -10.70 5.76 -9.94
CA ARG A 166 -11.71 4.70 -9.89
C ARG A 166 -11.09 3.35 -9.50
N TRP A 167 -11.65 2.73 -8.49
CA TRP A 167 -11.17 1.48 -7.89
C TRP A 167 -11.21 0.27 -8.86
N ASP A 168 -12.21 0.20 -9.75
CA ASP A 168 -12.45 -0.86 -10.75
C ASP A 168 -12.07 -0.43 -12.17
N ASP A 169 -11.13 0.49 -12.33
CA ASP A 169 -10.67 0.93 -13.65
C ASP A 169 -10.13 -0.28 -14.44
N PRO A 170 -10.77 -0.62 -15.60
CA PRO A 170 -10.34 -1.77 -16.39
C PRO A 170 -8.94 -1.62 -17.01
N ALA A 171 -8.44 -0.39 -17.17
CA ALA A 171 -7.09 -0.14 -17.66
C ALA A 171 -6.02 -0.46 -16.59
N ILE A 172 -6.36 -0.35 -15.30
CA ILE A 172 -5.50 -0.77 -14.18
C ILE A 172 -5.67 -2.27 -13.93
N GLY A 173 -6.91 -2.79 -14.00
CA GLY A 173 -7.21 -4.21 -13.94
C GLY A 173 -6.98 -4.87 -12.58
N ILE A 174 -7.23 -4.17 -11.47
CA ILE A 174 -7.04 -4.70 -10.11
C ILE A 174 -8.08 -5.81 -9.83
N ASN A 175 -7.61 -6.99 -9.44
CA ASN A 175 -8.47 -8.04 -8.90
C ASN A 175 -8.54 -7.90 -7.37
N TRP A 176 -9.57 -7.25 -6.86
CA TRP A 176 -9.78 -7.03 -5.43
C TRP A 176 -10.20 -8.28 -4.66
N GLY A 177 -10.59 -9.35 -5.33
CA GLY A 177 -11.08 -10.57 -4.68
C GLY A 177 -12.45 -10.39 -4.00
N ILE A 178 -13.20 -9.34 -4.34
CA ILE A 178 -14.51 -8.98 -3.77
C ILE A 178 -15.52 -8.79 -4.88
N GLU A 179 -16.61 -9.58 -4.87
CA GLU A 179 -17.65 -9.49 -5.88
C GLU A 179 -18.58 -8.28 -5.69
N ARG A 180 -18.85 -7.90 -4.43
CA ARG A 180 -19.77 -6.82 -4.06
C ARG A 180 -19.12 -5.89 -3.06
N PRO A 181 -18.31 -4.91 -3.53
CA PRO A 181 -17.60 -4.01 -2.64
C PRO A 181 -18.54 -3.01 -1.96
N VAL A 182 -18.21 -2.67 -0.73
CA VAL A 182 -18.81 -1.56 0.02
C VAL A 182 -17.91 -0.35 -0.15
N LEU A 183 -18.41 0.68 -0.81
CA LEU A 183 -17.67 1.89 -1.17
C LEU A 183 -18.25 3.12 -0.50
N SER A 184 -17.43 4.15 -0.30
CA SER A 184 -17.93 5.50 -0.08
C SER A 184 -18.60 6.04 -1.35
N ALA A 185 -19.51 7.01 -1.20
CA ALA A 185 -20.12 7.69 -2.36
C ALA A 185 -19.05 8.34 -3.26
N ARG A 186 -17.96 8.82 -2.67
CA ARG A 186 -16.83 9.43 -3.37
C ARG A 186 -16.05 8.40 -4.20
N ASP A 187 -15.70 7.26 -3.61
CA ASP A 187 -14.95 6.20 -4.32
C ASP A 187 -15.79 5.60 -5.46
N ALA A 188 -17.10 5.44 -5.23
CA ALA A 188 -18.03 4.94 -6.25
C ALA A 188 -18.20 5.90 -7.44
N ALA A 189 -18.06 7.22 -7.22
CA ALA A 189 -18.20 8.25 -8.24
C ALA A 189 -16.86 8.65 -8.90
N ALA A 190 -15.74 8.04 -8.49
CA ALA A 190 -14.41 8.41 -8.96
C ALA A 190 -14.24 8.21 -10.48
N PRO A 191 -13.49 9.10 -11.17
CA PRO A 191 -13.23 8.99 -12.59
C PRO A 191 -12.22 7.87 -12.90
N LEU A 192 -12.28 7.34 -14.11
CA LEU A 192 -11.24 6.45 -14.66
C LEU A 192 -9.90 7.20 -14.73
N LEU A 193 -8.78 6.49 -14.57
CA LEU A 193 -7.42 7.05 -14.59
C LEU A 193 -7.16 7.95 -15.80
N ALA A 194 -7.61 7.57 -16.98
CA ALA A 194 -7.48 8.33 -18.21
C ALA A 194 -8.24 9.69 -18.22
N LYS A 195 -9.12 9.91 -17.23
CA LYS A 195 -9.93 11.15 -17.08
C LYS A 195 -9.52 11.97 -15.86
N VAL A 196 -8.54 11.51 -15.11
CA VAL A 196 -8.04 12.22 -13.91
C VAL A 196 -7.08 13.31 -14.37
N GLU A 197 -7.34 14.53 -13.92
CA GLU A 197 -6.46 15.68 -14.13
C GLU A 197 -5.55 15.92 -12.92
N GLY A 198 -4.46 16.65 -13.11
CA GLY A 198 -3.56 17.03 -12.02
C GLY A 198 -2.74 15.87 -11.43
N LEU A 199 -2.48 14.83 -12.21
CA LEU A 199 -1.62 13.74 -11.78
C LEU A 199 -0.15 14.18 -11.69
N PRO A 200 0.64 13.59 -10.75
CA PRO A 200 2.06 13.90 -10.62
C PRO A 200 2.85 13.48 -11.88
N MET A 201 3.95 14.19 -12.13
CA MET A 201 4.88 13.83 -13.22
C MET A 201 5.96 12.87 -12.69
N TYR A 202 6.42 11.98 -13.56
CA TYR A 202 7.53 11.08 -13.24
C TYR A 202 8.87 11.83 -13.38
N GLY A 203 9.74 11.69 -12.35
CA GLY A 203 11.09 12.27 -12.38
C GLY A 203 11.17 13.76 -12.02
N VAL A 204 10.09 14.33 -11.50
CA VAL A 204 10.04 15.72 -10.99
C VAL A 204 9.98 15.72 -9.48
#